data_56dccaae450e943fdbaf985ffd760024
#
_entry.id   56dccaae450e943fdbaf985ffd760024
#
_cell.length_a   1.000
_cell.length_b   1.000
_cell.length_c   1.000
_cell.angle_alpha   90.00
_cell.angle_beta   90.00
_cell.angle_gamma   90.00
#
_symmetry.space_group_name_H-M   'P 1'
#
loop_
_entity.id
_entity.type
_entity.pdbx_description
1 polymer ?
#
loop_
_entity_poly.entity_id
_entity_poly.type
_entity_poly.pdbx_seq_one_letter_code
_entity_poly.pdbx_strand_id
1 'polypeptide(L)'
;MKRGFFLKLARSNISKNRRFFLPRILSEAGLLCVFYIVFTLRADERILQLRGGQYIEVFMSIGVAVMMLLSVILLFYINSFLMKQRKREFGVYNILGLEKRHICRVLFHETALSSLASVVLGLAIGVLFYKLCSLLICQLLNAEIVLGFYFINARSLALSGAFFLVLDVVAYGVNCVTIARMKPVEMLSSANVGEREPKVKWPLLVLGLLALGGGYYISLTTQNPLKALVLFFVAVILVIIGTYFLFVAGSIFVLKALKKNKRFYYNKKHMPAVSGLLYRMKQNAVGLASIAILATGVLVMISTTVSLYAGAEETVKRNYPQDYYLSARYLQWSDEGQLLHSEDMPRETMLRAVEQGAEKNGLTIKEIAFQEYLTVSYIYENDTLTCERVSGNAADNLKGLSVITYITQEMYRSLGGEALNLAKDEIAVCPMDIRQSGFDRPTLTIGEDTYQIKTTIPLFPISSGMEAAATNYYGVVVADESVLAHLYDQQKQVYGDAASDYTRRIAASFAGRGANGDVGEKLERDVEEYLKEAAFPQQQEPGESLVIRGNTVWGARESVTAMCGALLFLGIILGLVCLFATVLIVYYKQISEGYEDRVRFQIMQKVGMSRREVKSTINSQVLLVF
;
A
#
# COMPACT_ATOMS: atom_id res chain seq x y z
N MET A 1 43.03 30.97 -15.80
CA MET A 1 41.87 31.47 -15.08
C MET A 1 42.16 31.47 -13.58
N LYS A 2 41.82 32.54 -12.85
CA LYS A 2 42.08 32.68 -11.39
C LYS A 2 41.35 31.58 -10.61
N ARG A 3 42.04 30.98 -9.63
CA ARG A 3 41.41 30.05 -8.65
C ARG A 3 40.21 30.76 -8.01
N GLY A 4 39.01 30.18 -8.09
CA GLY A 4 37.77 30.76 -7.55
C GLY A 4 36.82 31.43 -8.56
N PHE A 5 37.21 31.61 -9.84
CA PHE A 5 36.32 32.20 -10.86
C PHE A 5 35.04 31.40 -11.04
N PHE A 6 35.15 30.08 -11.17
CA PHE A 6 34.01 29.18 -11.39
C PHE A 6 33.05 29.17 -10.18
N LEU A 7 33.58 29.21 -8.95
CA LEU A 7 32.78 29.27 -7.73
C LEU A 7 32.02 30.61 -7.64
N LYS A 8 32.70 31.73 -7.95
CA LYS A 8 32.08 33.05 -7.96
C LYS A 8 30.96 33.16 -9.01
N LEU A 9 31.20 32.59 -10.18
CA LEU A 9 30.21 32.52 -11.26
C LEU A 9 29.00 31.66 -10.84
N ALA A 10 29.23 30.48 -10.25
CA ALA A 10 28.19 29.59 -9.75
C ALA A 10 27.32 30.27 -8.69
N ARG A 11 27.93 30.96 -7.70
CA ARG A 11 27.19 31.71 -6.67
C ARG A 11 26.35 32.85 -7.27
N SER A 12 26.90 33.58 -8.26
CA SER A 12 26.17 34.60 -8.98
C SER A 12 24.98 34.05 -9.76
N ASN A 13 25.16 32.88 -10.42
CA ASN A 13 24.10 32.22 -11.16
C ASN A 13 22.98 31.76 -10.25
N ILE A 14 23.28 31.12 -9.12
CA ILE A 14 22.28 30.71 -8.13
C ILE A 14 21.48 31.93 -7.64
N SER A 15 22.20 33.03 -7.31
CA SER A 15 21.55 34.26 -6.80
C SER A 15 20.67 34.94 -7.86
N LYS A 16 21.10 35.01 -9.12
CA LYS A 16 20.33 35.61 -10.22
C LYS A 16 19.15 34.74 -10.66
N ASN A 17 19.30 33.41 -10.60
CA ASN A 17 18.31 32.43 -11.03
C ASN A 17 17.55 31.80 -9.83
N ARG A 18 17.31 32.57 -8.76
CA ARG A 18 16.63 32.09 -7.54
C ARG A 18 15.29 31.39 -7.82
N ARG A 19 14.56 31.87 -8.82
CA ARG A 19 13.24 31.29 -9.21
C ARG A 19 13.31 29.83 -9.61
N PHE A 20 14.47 29.33 -10.02
CA PHE A 20 14.69 27.94 -10.40
C PHE A 20 15.45 27.15 -9.33
N PHE A 21 16.46 27.75 -8.70
CA PHE A 21 17.30 27.07 -7.72
C PHE A 21 16.61 26.92 -6.35
N LEU A 22 15.86 27.93 -5.89
CA LEU A 22 15.19 27.85 -4.59
C LEU A 22 14.16 26.72 -4.53
N PRO A 23 13.25 26.56 -5.52
CA PRO A 23 12.33 25.41 -5.53
C PRO A 23 13.06 24.07 -5.60
N ARG A 24 14.19 23.96 -6.34
CA ARG A 24 15.00 22.75 -6.36
C ARG A 24 15.52 22.40 -4.97
N ILE A 25 16.15 23.38 -4.27
CA ILE A 25 16.69 23.18 -2.92
C ILE A 25 15.59 22.76 -1.96
N LEU A 26 14.43 23.45 -1.98
CA LEU A 26 13.29 23.14 -1.12
C LEU A 26 12.70 21.75 -1.43
N SER A 27 12.64 21.38 -2.72
CA SER A 27 12.12 20.08 -3.14
C SER A 27 12.98 18.94 -2.63
N GLU A 28 14.27 19.05 -2.84
CA GLU A 28 15.24 18.06 -2.42
C GLU A 28 15.32 17.97 -0.89
N ALA A 29 15.31 19.11 -0.20
CA ALA A 29 15.27 19.18 1.26
C ALA A 29 13.99 18.55 1.82
N GLY A 30 12.83 18.78 1.20
CA GLY A 30 11.56 18.17 1.60
C GLY A 30 11.55 16.66 1.42
N LEU A 31 12.04 16.16 0.29
CA LEU A 31 12.17 14.72 0.05
C LEU A 31 13.14 14.06 1.03
N LEU A 32 14.29 14.68 1.28
CA LEU A 32 15.27 14.18 2.23
C LEU A 32 14.74 14.20 3.67
N CYS A 33 14.01 15.24 4.05
CA CYS A 33 13.37 15.33 5.35
C CYS A 33 12.45 14.12 5.60
N VAL A 34 11.52 13.86 4.68
CA VAL A 34 10.58 12.75 4.83
C VAL A 34 11.29 11.39 4.74
N PHE A 35 12.24 11.25 3.83
CA PHE A 35 13.06 10.04 3.72
C PHE A 35 13.80 9.73 5.04
N TYR A 36 14.44 10.75 5.64
CA TYR A 36 15.12 10.61 6.92
C TYR A 36 14.17 10.18 8.03
N ILE A 37 12.97 10.77 8.11
CA ILE A 37 11.96 10.42 9.12
C ILE A 37 11.57 8.93 9.00
N VAL A 38 11.17 8.47 7.80
CA VAL A 38 10.75 7.09 7.58
C VAL A 38 11.90 6.11 7.82
N PHE A 39 13.10 6.46 7.34
CA PHE A 39 14.29 5.63 7.52
C PHE A 39 14.72 5.50 8.99
N THR A 40 14.57 6.59 9.77
CA THR A 40 14.90 6.59 11.20
C THR A 40 13.84 5.87 12.03
N LEU A 41 12.54 6.01 11.70
CA LEU A 41 11.45 5.28 12.36
C LEU A 41 11.62 3.77 12.21
N ARG A 42 12.03 3.31 11.02
CA ARG A 42 12.37 1.90 10.79
C ARG A 42 13.49 1.38 11.69
N ALA A 43 14.43 2.23 12.05
CA ALA A 43 15.64 1.87 12.80
C ALA A 43 15.54 2.18 14.30
N ASP A 44 14.40 2.67 14.79
CA ASP A 44 14.20 3.03 16.20
C ASP A 44 13.72 1.80 17.00
N GLU A 45 14.66 1.12 17.68
CA GLU A 45 14.40 -0.07 18.49
C GLU A 45 13.30 0.13 19.53
N ARG A 46 13.11 1.34 20.06
CA ARG A 46 12.08 1.64 21.05
C ARG A 46 10.67 1.54 20.47
N ILE A 47 10.52 1.94 19.20
CA ILE A 47 9.25 1.81 18.48
C ILE A 47 9.03 0.36 18.05
N LEU A 48 10.10 -0.34 17.68
CA LEU A 48 10.03 -1.75 17.29
C LEU A 48 9.71 -2.69 18.47
N GLN A 49 10.04 -2.30 19.70
CA GLN A 49 9.68 -3.04 20.91
C GLN A 49 8.22 -2.85 21.36
N LEU A 50 7.52 -1.86 20.80
CA LEU A 50 6.08 -1.69 21.05
C LEU A 50 5.30 -2.87 20.47
N ARG A 51 4.15 -3.18 21.07
CA ARG A 51 3.21 -4.16 20.51
C ARG A 51 2.83 -3.77 19.07
N GLY A 52 2.98 -4.70 18.14
CA GLY A 52 2.81 -4.43 16.72
C GLY A 52 4.00 -3.74 16.05
N GLY A 53 5.13 -3.52 16.74
CA GLY A 53 6.35 -2.92 16.18
C GLY A 53 6.89 -3.65 14.94
N GLN A 54 6.69 -4.96 14.86
CA GLN A 54 7.00 -5.77 13.68
C GLN A 54 6.29 -5.27 12.40
N TYR A 55 5.04 -4.80 12.51
CA TYR A 55 4.31 -4.21 11.37
C TYR A 55 4.94 -2.89 10.94
N ILE A 56 5.41 -2.09 11.91
CA ILE A 56 6.10 -0.84 11.60
C ILE A 56 7.37 -1.11 10.81
N GLU A 57 8.19 -2.07 11.23
CA GLU A 57 9.43 -2.42 10.51
C GLU A 57 9.14 -2.79 9.05
N VAL A 58 8.16 -3.68 8.82
CA VAL A 58 7.78 -4.14 7.49
C VAL A 58 7.27 -2.96 6.64
N PHE A 59 6.30 -2.21 7.14
CA PHE A 59 5.70 -1.12 6.35
C PHE A 59 6.66 0.06 6.14
N MET A 60 7.47 0.41 7.13
CA MET A 60 8.50 1.44 6.95
C MET A 60 9.60 0.99 5.98
N SER A 61 9.92 -0.31 5.91
CA SER A 61 10.84 -0.85 4.91
C SER A 61 10.31 -0.69 3.49
N ILE A 62 9.03 -1.00 3.28
CA ILE A 62 8.32 -0.75 2.02
C ILE A 62 8.29 0.76 1.73
N GLY A 63 7.99 1.58 2.74
CA GLY A 63 8.00 3.03 2.65
C GLY A 63 9.34 3.59 2.19
N VAL A 64 10.45 3.12 2.75
CA VAL A 64 11.81 3.51 2.34
C VAL A 64 12.06 3.17 0.88
N ALA A 65 11.68 1.96 0.42
CA ALA A 65 11.86 1.55 -0.97
C ALA A 65 11.06 2.44 -1.94
N VAL A 66 9.80 2.73 -1.62
CA VAL A 66 8.95 3.62 -2.41
C VAL A 66 9.51 5.05 -2.42
N MET A 67 9.97 5.54 -1.27
CA MET A 67 10.59 6.87 -1.15
C MET A 67 11.88 6.98 -1.95
N MET A 68 12.72 5.94 -1.99
CA MET A 68 13.91 5.89 -2.86
C MET A 68 13.51 6.06 -4.33
N LEU A 69 12.53 5.29 -4.79
CA LEU A 69 12.05 5.33 -6.17
C LEU A 69 11.48 6.72 -6.52
N LEU A 70 10.61 7.27 -5.67
CA LEU A 70 10.02 8.60 -5.87
C LEU A 70 11.08 9.69 -5.87
N SER A 71 12.07 9.64 -4.97
CA SER A 71 13.16 10.60 -4.90
C SER A 71 14.00 10.60 -6.18
N VAL A 72 14.33 9.42 -6.72
CA VAL A 72 15.02 9.30 -8.00
C VAL A 72 14.22 9.96 -9.12
N ILE A 73 12.95 9.57 -9.28
CA ILE A 73 12.08 10.09 -10.34
C ILE A 73 11.95 11.61 -10.26
N LEU A 74 11.66 12.14 -9.08
CA LEU A 74 11.41 13.57 -8.88
C LEU A 74 12.68 14.40 -9.04
N LEU A 75 13.81 13.98 -8.48
CA LEU A 75 15.08 14.71 -8.63
C LEU A 75 15.53 14.75 -10.08
N PHE A 76 15.42 13.63 -10.82
CA PHE A 76 15.73 13.63 -12.25
C PHE A 76 14.75 14.46 -13.07
N TYR A 77 13.48 14.49 -12.72
CA TYR A 77 12.50 15.37 -13.35
C TYR A 77 12.88 16.85 -13.16
N ILE A 78 13.14 17.27 -11.92
CA ILE A 78 13.53 18.64 -11.57
C ILE A 78 14.85 19.02 -12.27
N ASN A 79 15.82 18.13 -12.24
CA ASN A 79 17.13 18.32 -12.88
C ASN A 79 17.00 18.49 -14.42
N SER A 80 16.20 17.63 -15.06
CA SER A 80 15.93 17.70 -16.50
C SER A 80 15.25 19.02 -16.88
N PHE A 81 14.30 19.47 -16.05
CA PHE A 81 13.64 20.75 -16.22
C PHE A 81 14.65 21.92 -16.14
N LEU A 82 15.48 21.97 -15.09
CA LEU A 82 16.50 22.98 -14.91
C LEU A 82 17.46 23.05 -16.09
N MET A 83 17.92 21.91 -16.55
CA MET A 83 18.81 21.81 -17.70
C MET A 83 18.15 22.36 -18.99
N LYS A 84 16.87 22.05 -19.19
CA LYS A 84 16.12 22.56 -20.37
C LYS A 84 16.03 24.07 -20.36
N GLN A 85 15.75 24.69 -19.23
CA GLN A 85 15.64 26.16 -19.10
C GLN A 85 16.98 26.89 -19.30
N ARG A 86 18.08 26.25 -18.89
CA ARG A 86 19.42 26.86 -18.92
C ARG A 86 20.21 26.59 -20.21
N LYS A 87 19.66 25.81 -21.14
CA LYS A 87 20.34 25.51 -22.42
C LYS A 87 20.82 26.77 -23.13
N ARG A 88 20.01 27.82 -23.16
CA ARG A 88 20.34 29.10 -23.79
C ARG A 88 21.51 29.81 -23.08
N GLU A 89 21.56 29.78 -21.75
CA GLU A 89 22.69 30.33 -20.97
C GLU A 89 24.00 29.60 -21.32
N PHE A 90 23.97 28.27 -21.42
CA PHE A 90 25.13 27.49 -21.81
C PHE A 90 25.59 27.77 -23.25
N GLY A 91 24.65 28.02 -24.15
CA GLY A 91 24.94 28.47 -25.52
C GLY A 91 25.68 29.79 -25.53
N VAL A 92 25.24 30.79 -24.75
CA VAL A 92 25.90 32.08 -24.62
C VAL A 92 27.31 31.93 -24.02
N TYR A 93 27.49 31.11 -23.00
CA TYR A 93 28.82 30.83 -22.43
C TYR A 93 29.79 30.24 -23.47
N ASN A 94 29.27 29.37 -24.34
CA ASN A 94 30.10 28.77 -25.40
C ASN A 94 30.54 29.81 -26.44
N ILE A 95 29.63 30.74 -26.85
CA ILE A 95 29.97 31.85 -27.76
C ILE A 95 30.99 32.81 -27.12
N LEU A 96 30.93 33.02 -25.83
CA LEU A 96 31.87 33.84 -25.07
C LEU A 96 33.24 33.15 -24.85
N GLY A 97 33.46 31.96 -25.45
CA GLY A 97 34.74 31.26 -25.42
C GLY A 97 34.89 30.26 -24.26
N LEU A 98 33.85 29.97 -23.50
CA LEU A 98 33.91 28.91 -22.50
C LEU A 98 33.76 27.53 -23.17
N GLU A 99 34.78 26.69 -23.09
CA GLU A 99 34.70 25.30 -23.53
C GLU A 99 33.69 24.51 -22.70
N LYS A 100 33.14 23.42 -23.24
CA LYS A 100 32.20 22.53 -22.58
C LYS A 100 32.68 22.04 -21.19
N ARG A 101 34.01 21.75 -21.06
CA ARG A 101 34.65 21.36 -19.78
C ARG A 101 34.59 22.47 -18.74
N HIS A 102 34.65 23.74 -19.16
CA HIS A 102 34.52 24.89 -18.26
C HIS A 102 33.07 25.06 -17.78
N ILE A 103 32.12 24.85 -18.67
CA ILE A 103 30.68 24.86 -18.33
C ILE A 103 30.37 23.74 -17.31
N CYS A 104 30.89 22.53 -17.50
CA CYS A 104 30.76 21.43 -16.53
C CYS A 104 31.38 21.78 -15.16
N ARG A 105 32.49 22.51 -15.09
CA ARG A 105 33.06 22.98 -13.81
C ARG A 105 32.16 23.98 -13.08
N VAL A 106 31.55 24.92 -13.82
CA VAL A 106 30.57 25.82 -13.24
C VAL A 106 29.40 25.02 -12.67
N LEU A 107 28.87 24.09 -13.47
CA LEU A 107 27.75 23.23 -13.07
C LEU A 107 28.08 22.38 -11.84
N PHE A 108 29.32 21.88 -11.71
CA PHE A 108 29.79 21.17 -10.52
C PHE A 108 29.64 22.02 -9.25
N HIS A 109 30.14 23.27 -9.29
CA HIS A 109 30.04 24.17 -8.13
C HIS A 109 28.59 24.57 -7.81
N GLU A 110 27.75 24.74 -8.83
CA GLU A 110 26.33 25.03 -8.66
C GLU A 110 25.60 23.83 -8.01
N THR A 111 25.84 22.61 -8.52
CA THR A 111 25.26 21.41 -7.95
C THR A 111 25.76 21.17 -6.53
N ALA A 112 27.06 21.29 -6.27
CA ALA A 112 27.64 21.10 -4.94
C ALA A 112 27.07 22.09 -3.90
N LEU A 113 26.94 23.36 -4.26
CA LEU A 113 26.37 24.38 -3.35
C LEU A 113 24.87 24.16 -3.09
N SER A 114 24.09 23.84 -4.13
CA SER A 114 22.65 23.58 -3.97
C SER A 114 22.38 22.29 -3.21
N SER A 115 23.13 21.23 -3.50
CA SER A 115 23.02 19.94 -2.83
C SER A 115 23.40 20.03 -1.34
N LEU A 116 24.51 20.71 -1.02
CA LEU A 116 24.90 20.93 0.38
C LEU A 116 23.81 21.70 1.14
N ALA A 117 23.25 22.75 0.53
CA ALA A 117 22.17 23.52 1.13
C ALA A 117 20.92 22.67 1.35
N SER A 118 20.54 21.84 0.37
CA SER A 118 19.41 20.92 0.45
C SER A 118 19.59 19.87 1.55
N VAL A 119 20.79 19.27 1.62
CA VAL A 119 21.08 18.22 2.60
C VAL A 119 21.06 18.78 4.02
N VAL A 120 21.72 19.90 4.25
CA VAL A 120 21.75 20.53 5.58
C VAL A 120 20.32 20.93 6.01
N LEU A 121 19.57 21.58 5.13
CA LEU A 121 18.21 22.03 5.41
C LEU A 121 17.27 20.83 5.64
N GLY A 122 17.33 19.83 4.76
CA GLY A 122 16.47 18.64 4.83
C GLY A 122 16.71 17.81 6.08
N LEU A 123 17.96 17.57 6.43
CA LEU A 123 18.29 16.83 7.66
C LEU A 123 17.94 17.64 8.92
N ALA A 124 18.18 18.94 8.94
CA ALA A 124 17.81 19.80 10.08
C ALA A 124 16.29 19.78 10.32
N ILE A 125 15.49 19.95 9.26
CA ILE A 125 14.04 19.88 9.33
C ILE A 125 13.59 18.44 9.68
N GLY A 126 14.23 17.42 9.11
CA GLY A 126 13.94 16.01 9.37
C GLY A 126 14.12 15.63 10.83
N VAL A 127 15.24 16.02 11.44
CA VAL A 127 15.50 15.82 12.88
C VAL A 127 14.45 16.54 13.73
N LEU A 128 14.07 17.77 13.37
CA LEU A 128 13.06 18.54 14.10
C LEU A 128 11.69 17.83 14.06
N PHE A 129 11.24 17.41 12.88
CA PHE A 129 9.92 16.80 12.72
C PHE A 129 9.88 15.31 13.08
N TYR A 130 11.04 14.63 13.22
CA TYR A 130 11.10 13.24 13.63
C TYR A 130 10.32 12.97 14.92
N LYS A 131 10.50 13.83 15.94
CA LYS A 131 9.81 13.67 17.23
C LYS A 131 8.29 13.78 17.08
N LEU A 132 7.81 14.70 16.26
CA LEU A 132 6.38 14.84 15.99
C LEU A 132 5.82 13.57 15.33
N CYS A 133 6.52 13.05 14.32
CA CYS A 133 6.14 11.82 13.62
C CYS A 133 6.20 10.59 14.53
N SER A 134 7.19 10.50 15.43
CA SER A 134 7.27 9.41 16.40
C SER A 134 6.12 9.43 17.41
N LEU A 135 5.69 10.62 17.86
CA LEU A 135 4.51 10.78 18.71
C LEU A 135 3.21 10.41 17.98
N LEU A 136 3.10 10.83 16.72
CA LEU A 136 1.93 10.51 15.90
C LEU A 136 1.79 8.99 15.70
N ILE A 137 2.87 8.29 15.41
CA ILE A 137 2.80 6.84 15.24
C ILE A 137 2.46 6.14 16.55
N CYS A 138 3.04 6.54 17.70
CA CYS A 138 2.66 6.00 19.00
C CYS A 138 1.17 6.21 19.30
N GLN A 139 0.62 7.37 18.97
CA GLN A 139 -0.81 7.66 19.14
C GLN A 139 -1.69 6.78 18.23
N LEU A 140 -1.29 6.58 16.97
CA LEU A 140 -2.03 5.72 16.04
C LEU A 140 -2.01 4.24 16.44
N LEU A 141 -0.99 3.80 17.16
CA LEU A 141 -0.88 2.45 17.68
C LEU A 141 -1.59 2.28 19.03
N ASN A 142 -2.14 3.33 19.61
CA ASN A 142 -2.61 3.36 21.00
C ASN A 142 -1.55 2.88 22.01
N ALA A 143 -0.27 3.05 21.69
CA ALA A 143 0.85 2.66 22.53
C ALA A 143 1.17 3.76 23.55
N GLU A 144 1.72 3.38 24.71
CA GLU A 144 2.19 4.33 25.70
C GLU A 144 3.23 5.28 25.09
N ILE A 145 3.04 6.59 25.32
CA ILE A 145 3.91 7.61 24.77
C ILE A 145 5.28 7.51 25.47
N VAL A 146 6.26 6.98 24.77
CA VAL A 146 7.64 6.97 25.24
C VAL A 146 8.20 8.39 25.17
N LEU A 147 8.04 9.13 26.27
CA LEU A 147 8.58 10.48 26.47
C LEU A 147 10.09 10.42 26.71
N GLY A 148 10.85 10.00 25.70
CA GLY A 148 12.32 10.02 25.74
C GLY A 148 12.91 11.22 25.04
N PHE A 149 14.20 11.52 25.30
CA PHE A 149 14.99 12.54 24.60
C PHE A 149 15.00 12.30 23.08
N TYR A 150 15.31 13.35 22.30
CA TYR A 150 15.46 13.23 20.86
C TYR A 150 16.38 12.08 20.47
N PHE A 151 15.86 11.17 19.64
CA PHE A 151 16.68 10.10 19.10
C PHE A 151 17.32 10.59 17.79
N ILE A 152 18.61 10.87 17.86
CA ILE A 152 19.39 11.22 16.67
C ILE A 152 20.22 9.98 16.31
N ASN A 153 19.77 9.24 15.31
CA ASN A 153 20.52 8.12 14.79
C ASN A 153 21.54 8.63 13.76
N ALA A 154 22.82 8.70 14.17
CA ALA A 154 23.90 9.17 13.32
C ALA A 154 24.04 8.33 12.03
N ARG A 155 23.77 7.03 12.09
CA ARG A 155 23.79 6.13 10.92
C ARG A 155 22.68 6.49 9.93
N SER A 156 21.45 6.72 10.41
CA SER A 156 20.32 7.14 9.57
C SER A 156 20.58 8.50 8.92
N LEU A 157 21.16 9.44 9.68
CA LEU A 157 21.52 10.77 9.20
C LEU A 157 22.57 10.71 8.09
N ALA A 158 23.65 9.92 8.31
CA ALA A 158 24.71 9.75 7.34
C ALA A 158 24.23 9.03 6.06
N LEU A 159 23.46 7.93 6.19
CA LEU A 159 22.97 7.16 5.06
C LEU A 159 21.94 7.92 4.23
N SER A 160 21.02 8.65 4.89
CA SER A 160 20.04 9.48 4.18
C SER A 160 20.73 10.62 3.41
N GLY A 161 21.66 11.32 4.04
CA GLY A 161 22.43 12.37 3.37
C GLY A 161 23.29 11.83 2.22
N ALA A 162 23.97 10.70 2.43
CA ALA A 162 24.78 10.05 1.40
C ALA A 162 23.96 9.62 0.18
N PHE A 163 22.76 9.07 0.39
CA PHE A 163 21.87 8.67 -0.70
C PHE A 163 21.55 9.86 -1.62
N PHE A 164 21.15 11.01 -1.07
CA PHE A 164 20.82 12.19 -1.86
C PHE A 164 22.06 12.81 -2.53
N LEU A 165 23.21 12.82 -1.85
CA LEU A 165 24.47 13.26 -2.45
C LEU A 165 24.86 12.38 -3.65
N VAL A 166 24.68 11.06 -3.57
CA VAL A 166 24.92 10.13 -4.68
C VAL A 166 23.99 10.45 -5.84
N LEU A 167 22.70 10.69 -5.57
CA LEU A 167 21.73 11.06 -6.62
C LEU A 167 22.15 12.35 -7.34
N ASP A 168 22.62 13.36 -6.61
CA ASP A 168 23.11 14.60 -7.21
C ASP A 168 24.38 14.43 -8.03
N VAL A 169 25.29 13.58 -7.59
CA VAL A 169 26.49 13.23 -8.37
C VAL A 169 26.10 12.54 -9.69
N VAL A 170 25.14 11.61 -9.65
CA VAL A 170 24.65 10.93 -10.86
C VAL A 170 23.94 11.94 -11.77
N ALA A 171 23.09 12.81 -11.22
CA ALA A 171 22.41 13.87 -11.97
C ALA A 171 23.41 14.83 -12.62
N TYR A 172 24.47 15.23 -11.92
CA TYR A 172 25.57 16.01 -12.47
C TYR A 172 26.27 15.29 -13.64
N GLY A 173 26.56 14.00 -13.49
CA GLY A 173 27.14 13.18 -14.57
C GLY A 173 26.29 13.16 -15.84
N VAL A 174 24.97 12.95 -15.68
CA VAL A 174 24.00 12.99 -16.79
C VAL A 174 23.97 14.38 -17.45
N ASN A 175 24.06 15.45 -16.67
CA ASN A 175 24.10 16.82 -17.18
C ASN A 175 25.37 17.08 -17.99
N CYS A 176 26.54 16.62 -17.53
CA CYS A 176 27.81 16.75 -18.25
C CYS A 176 27.78 16.00 -19.59
N VAL A 177 27.26 14.76 -19.60
CA VAL A 177 27.08 13.99 -20.85
C VAL A 177 26.12 14.72 -21.80
N THR A 178 25.06 15.31 -21.29
CA THR A 178 24.09 16.07 -22.09
C THR A 178 24.76 17.29 -22.73
N ILE A 179 25.54 18.08 -21.98
CA ILE A 179 26.28 19.24 -22.49
C ILE A 179 27.33 18.81 -23.53
N ALA A 180 28.03 17.70 -23.26
CA ALA A 180 29.06 17.20 -24.20
C ALA A 180 28.48 16.83 -25.57
N ARG A 181 27.24 16.28 -25.61
CA ARG A 181 26.56 15.87 -26.84
C ARG A 181 25.86 17.00 -27.59
N MET A 182 25.57 18.13 -26.95
CA MET A 182 24.87 19.26 -27.59
C MET A 182 25.77 20.03 -28.56
N LYS A 183 25.21 20.44 -29.71
CA LYS A 183 25.85 21.37 -30.65
C LYS A 183 25.58 22.81 -30.22
N PRO A 184 26.55 23.75 -30.33
CA PRO A 184 26.39 25.15 -29.93
C PRO A 184 25.21 25.85 -30.61
N VAL A 185 24.99 25.56 -31.89
CA VAL A 185 23.87 26.11 -32.70
C VAL A 185 22.51 25.64 -32.16
N GLU A 186 22.40 24.38 -31.75
CA GLU A 186 21.15 23.81 -31.17
C GLU A 186 20.82 24.42 -29.79
N MET A 187 21.85 24.84 -29.03
CA MET A 187 21.66 25.50 -27.74
C MET A 187 20.99 26.89 -27.88
N LEU A 188 21.23 27.58 -28.98
CA LEU A 188 20.69 28.92 -29.24
C LEU A 188 19.37 28.91 -30.01
N SER A 189 19.21 27.98 -30.96
CA SER A 189 18.07 27.93 -31.89
C SER A 189 16.85 27.21 -31.31
N SER A 190 16.96 26.59 -30.14
CA SER A 190 15.89 25.81 -29.53
C SER A 190 14.57 26.57 -29.30
N ALA A 191 14.58 27.90 -29.36
CA ALA A 191 13.40 28.78 -29.19
C ALA A 191 12.66 29.11 -30.49
N ASN A 192 13.23 28.85 -31.66
CA ASN A 192 12.71 29.37 -32.96
C ASN A 192 12.24 28.26 -33.94
N VAL A 193 12.22 27.01 -33.54
CA VAL A 193 11.70 25.95 -34.40
C VAL A 193 10.17 25.99 -34.34
N GLY A 194 9.54 26.43 -35.43
CA GLY A 194 8.08 26.44 -35.58
C GLY A 194 7.51 25.05 -35.31
N GLU A 195 6.62 24.96 -34.36
CA GLU A 195 5.97 23.70 -33.99
C GLU A 195 4.94 23.31 -35.08
N ARG A 196 5.06 22.10 -35.62
CA ARG A 196 4.07 21.52 -36.52
C ARG A 196 2.86 21.05 -35.72
N GLU A 197 1.65 21.26 -36.25
CA GLU A 197 0.41 20.78 -35.64
C GLU A 197 0.48 19.28 -35.40
N PRO A 198 0.26 18.82 -34.16
CA PRO A 198 0.40 17.40 -33.80
C PRO A 198 -0.67 16.57 -34.50
N LYS A 199 -0.27 15.44 -35.08
CA LYS A 199 -1.21 14.44 -35.61
C LYS A 199 -1.72 13.54 -34.47
N VAL A 200 -3.00 13.16 -34.51
CA VAL A 200 -3.54 12.17 -33.57
C VAL A 200 -2.87 10.83 -33.85
N LYS A 201 -2.25 10.27 -32.84
CA LYS A 201 -1.64 8.93 -32.93
C LYS A 201 -2.69 7.90 -32.52
N TRP A 202 -3.55 7.51 -33.47
CA TRP A 202 -4.61 6.53 -33.25
C TRP A 202 -4.16 5.23 -32.58
N PRO A 203 -3.01 4.61 -32.97
CA PRO A 203 -2.53 3.41 -32.30
C PRO A 203 -2.28 3.60 -30.80
N LEU A 204 -1.72 4.75 -30.39
CA LEU A 204 -1.52 5.05 -28.97
C LEU A 204 -2.84 5.26 -28.22
N LEU A 205 -3.84 5.85 -28.87
CA LEU A 205 -5.16 6.03 -28.27
C LEU A 205 -5.82 4.68 -27.99
N VAL A 206 -5.83 3.79 -28.99
CA VAL A 206 -6.39 2.43 -28.85
C VAL A 206 -5.63 1.62 -27.80
N LEU A 207 -4.29 1.61 -27.85
CA LEU A 207 -3.47 0.94 -26.84
C LEU A 207 -3.71 1.51 -25.45
N GLY A 208 -3.90 2.82 -25.32
CA GLY A 208 -4.23 3.45 -24.04
C GLY A 208 -5.58 2.98 -23.47
N LEU A 209 -6.61 2.90 -24.31
CA LEU A 209 -7.92 2.39 -23.93
C LEU A 209 -7.88 0.89 -23.57
N LEU A 210 -7.15 0.10 -24.35
CA LEU A 210 -6.98 -1.34 -24.09
C LEU A 210 -6.19 -1.59 -22.79
N ALA A 211 -5.12 -0.83 -22.56
CA ALA A 211 -4.33 -0.94 -21.34
C ALA A 211 -5.15 -0.56 -20.09
N LEU A 212 -5.89 0.56 -20.17
CA LEU A 212 -6.73 1.01 -19.07
C LEU A 212 -7.90 0.07 -18.82
N GLY A 213 -8.58 -0.36 -19.90
CA GLY A 213 -9.66 -1.35 -19.82
C GLY A 213 -9.17 -2.71 -19.30
N GLY A 214 -8.00 -3.17 -19.74
CA GLY A 214 -7.36 -4.40 -19.25
C GLY A 214 -6.98 -4.32 -17.77
N GLY A 215 -6.43 -3.18 -17.32
CA GLY A 215 -6.14 -2.96 -15.91
C GLY A 215 -7.40 -2.99 -15.03
N TYR A 216 -8.47 -2.34 -15.45
CA TYR A 216 -9.76 -2.39 -14.75
C TYR A 216 -10.41 -3.78 -14.80
N TYR A 217 -10.35 -4.45 -15.94
CA TYR A 217 -10.84 -5.83 -16.07
C TYR A 217 -10.15 -6.77 -15.10
N ILE A 218 -8.81 -6.73 -15.04
CA ILE A 218 -8.03 -7.51 -14.06
C ILE A 218 -8.48 -7.18 -12.63
N SER A 219 -8.62 -5.90 -12.29
CA SER A 219 -9.02 -5.46 -10.95
C SER A 219 -10.42 -5.94 -10.55
N LEU A 220 -11.35 -6.01 -11.48
CA LEU A 220 -12.74 -6.42 -11.21
C LEU A 220 -12.93 -7.94 -11.21
N THR A 221 -12.12 -8.68 -12.00
CA THR A 221 -12.31 -10.12 -12.18
C THR A 221 -11.43 -10.97 -11.27
N THR A 222 -10.40 -10.39 -10.64
CA THR A 222 -9.49 -11.14 -9.77
C THR A 222 -10.11 -11.36 -8.41
N GLN A 223 -10.52 -12.59 -8.13
CA GLN A 223 -11.14 -12.99 -6.87
C GLN A 223 -10.17 -13.65 -5.90
N ASN A 224 -9.10 -14.27 -6.40
CA ASN A 224 -8.13 -15.00 -5.58
C ASN A 224 -7.15 -14.04 -4.89
N PRO A 225 -7.05 -13.99 -3.53
CA PRO A 225 -6.21 -13.04 -2.79
C PRO A 225 -4.72 -13.10 -3.15
N LEU A 226 -4.15 -14.30 -3.33
CA LEU A 226 -2.73 -14.46 -3.67
C LEU A 226 -2.41 -14.08 -5.12
N LYS A 227 -3.32 -14.38 -6.05
CA LYS A 227 -3.21 -13.90 -7.43
C LYS A 227 -3.47 -12.40 -7.52
N ALA A 228 -4.38 -11.88 -6.70
CA ALA A 228 -4.64 -10.45 -6.61
C ALA A 228 -3.37 -9.67 -6.28
N LEU A 229 -2.50 -10.19 -5.40
CA LEU A 229 -1.26 -9.53 -5.04
C LEU A 229 -0.33 -9.29 -6.26
N VAL A 230 -0.15 -10.31 -7.11
CA VAL A 230 0.70 -10.21 -8.31
C VAL A 230 -0.01 -9.44 -9.43
N LEU A 231 -1.27 -9.76 -9.69
CA LEU A 231 -2.07 -9.11 -10.75
C LEU A 231 -2.36 -7.64 -10.44
N PHE A 232 -2.38 -7.25 -9.17
CA PHE A 232 -2.48 -5.86 -8.74
C PHE A 232 -1.35 -5.00 -9.33
N PHE A 233 -0.10 -5.44 -9.22
CA PHE A 233 1.03 -4.70 -9.79
C PHE A 233 0.92 -4.61 -11.32
N VAL A 234 0.50 -5.68 -11.99
CA VAL A 234 0.27 -5.68 -13.43
C VAL A 234 -0.86 -4.71 -13.80
N ALA A 235 -1.98 -4.72 -13.08
CA ALA A 235 -3.10 -3.81 -13.30
C ALA A 235 -2.67 -2.34 -13.10
N VAL A 236 -1.93 -2.04 -12.02
CA VAL A 236 -1.42 -0.68 -11.76
C VAL A 236 -0.50 -0.21 -12.88
N ILE A 237 0.43 -1.05 -13.35
CA ILE A 237 1.33 -0.71 -14.46
C ILE A 237 0.52 -0.46 -15.74
N LEU A 238 -0.47 -1.29 -16.06
CA LEU A 238 -1.35 -1.11 -17.21
C LEU A 238 -2.14 0.19 -17.12
N VAL A 239 -2.69 0.54 -15.95
CA VAL A 239 -3.41 1.80 -15.72
C VAL A 239 -2.47 2.99 -15.87
N ILE A 240 -1.24 2.94 -15.35
CA ILE A 240 -0.24 4.00 -15.51
C ILE A 240 0.09 4.20 -16.99
N ILE A 241 0.45 3.14 -17.71
CA ILE A 241 0.77 3.18 -19.15
C ILE A 241 -0.43 3.67 -19.95
N GLY A 242 -1.62 3.15 -19.68
CA GLY A 242 -2.87 3.56 -20.30
C GLY A 242 -3.15 5.05 -20.11
N THR A 243 -2.96 5.55 -18.88
CA THR A 243 -3.12 6.97 -18.55
C THR A 243 -2.14 7.83 -19.35
N TYR A 244 -0.84 7.46 -19.40
CA TYR A 244 0.13 8.21 -20.23
C TYR A 244 -0.25 8.23 -21.71
N PHE A 245 -0.67 7.13 -22.28
CA PHE A 245 -1.06 7.06 -23.68
C PHE A 245 -2.33 7.87 -23.96
N LEU A 246 -3.31 7.82 -23.07
CA LEU A 246 -4.53 8.62 -23.18
C LEU A 246 -4.25 10.12 -23.04
N PHE A 247 -3.39 10.53 -22.12
CA PHE A 247 -3.01 11.95 -22.04
C PHE A 247 -2.26 12.41 -23.28
N VAL A 248 -1.35 11.60 -23.84
CA VAL A 248 -0.57 11.97 -25.03
C VAL A 248 -1.40 11.98 -26.32
N ALA A 249 -2.23 10.97 -26.55
CA ALA A 249 -3.01 10.84 -27.79
C ALA A 249 -4.45 11.36 -27.63
N GLY A 250 -5.09 11.10 -26.49
CA GLY A 250 -6.48 11.49 -26.22
C GLY A 250 -6.65 12.99 -26.06
N SER A 251 -5.72 13.68 -25.41
CA SER A 251 -5.77 15.14 -25.28
C SER A 251 -5.71 15.84 -26.65
N ILE A 252 -4.85 15.36 -27.55
CA ILE A 252 -4.78 15.87 -28.93
C ILE A 252 -6.08 15.56 -29.68
N PHE A 253 -6.65 14.37 -29.48
CA PHE A 253 -7.93 13.98 -30.07
C PHE A 253 -9.07 14.91 -29.61
N VAL A 254 -9.21 15.12 -28.29
CA VAL A 254 -10.24 16.00 -27.70
C VAL A 254 -10.08 17.44 -28.20
N LEU A 255 -8.86 17.99 -28.19
CA LEU A 255 -8.63 19.35 -28.69
C LEU A 255 -8.93 19.50 -30.18
N LYS A 256 -8.66 18.48 -30.99
CA LYS A 256 -9.05 18.49 -32.41
C LYS A 256 -10.56 18.37 -32.60
N ALA A 257 -11.24 17.59 -31.79
CA ALA A 257 -12.70 17.52 -31.80
C ALA A 257 -13.33 18.86 -31.39
N LEU A 258 -12.80 19.54 -30.35
CA LEU A 258 -13.21 20.90 -29.99
C LEU A 258 -12.93 21.93 -31.08
N LYS A 259 -11.79 21.82 -31.77
CA LYS A 259 -11.46 22.68 -32.95
C LYS A 259 -12.44 22.46 -34.09
N LYS A 260 -12.95 21.23 -34.29
CA LYS A 260 -13.94 20.92 -35.35
C LYS A 260 -15.32 21.51 -35.05
N ASN A 261 -15.67 21.71 -33.79
CA ASN A 261 -16.91 22.35 -33.39
C ASN A 261 -16.81 23.87 -33.59
N LYS A 262 -17.26 24.38 -34.74
CA LYS A 262 -17.14 25.78 -35.13
C LYS A 262 -17.79 26.75 -34.15
N ARG A 263 -18.95 26.38 -33.55
CA ARG A 263 -19.67 27.22 -32.57
C ARG A 263 -18.88 27.44 -31.28
N PHE A 264 -18.16 26.44 -30.81
CA PHE A 264 -17.29 26.52 -29.64
C PHE A 264 -15.96 27.22 -29.98
N TYR A 265 -15.32 26.82 -31.07
CA TYR A 265 -13.98 27.25 -31.44
C TYR A 265 -13.88 28.74 -31.76
N TYR A 266 -14.83 29.31 -32.56
CA TYR A 266 -14.78 30.71 -32.97
C TYR A 266 -15.20 31.71 -31.89
N ASN A 267 -15.46 31.30 -30.67
CA ASN A 267 -15.61 32.20 -29.54
C ASN A 267 -14.25 32.88 -29.24
N LYS A 268 -14.25 34.22 -29.08
CA LYS A 268 -13.04 35.04 -28.82
C LYS A 268 -12.18 34.53 -27.63
N LYS A 269 -12.79 33.89 -26.65
CA LYS A 269 -12.11 33.31 -25.50
C LYS A 269 -11.51 31.91 -25.74
N HIS A 270 -12.17 31.09 -26.58
CA HIS A 270 -11.82 29.68 -26.77
C HIS A 270 -10.81 29.48 -27.90
N MET A 271 -10.87 30.29 -28.98
CA MET A 271 -9.98 30.16 -30.12
C MET A 271 -8.49 30.23 -29.75
N PRO A 272 -8.00 31.27 -29.03
CA PRO A 272 -6.59 31.31 -28.65
C PRO A 272 -6.21 30.22 -27.65
N ALA A 273 -7.15 29.84 -26.73
CA ALA A 273 -6.93 28.79 -25.76
C ALA A 273 -6.76 27.41 -26.42
N VAL A 274 -7.72 26.98 -27.26
CA VAL A 274 -7.69 25.67 -27.93
C VAL A 274 -6.51 25.59 -28.93
N SER A 275 -6.26 26.65 -29.69
CA SER A 275 -5.12 26.69 -30.62
C SER A 275 -3.78 26.62 -29.85
N GLY A 276 -3.63 27.41 -28.78
CA GLY A 276 -2.42 27.41 -27.96
C GLY A 276 -2.18 26.06 -27.32
N LEU A 277 -3.23 25.45 -26.74
CA LEU A 277 -3.15 24.13 -26.10
C LEU A 277 -2.83 23.01 -27.07
N LEU A 278 -3.39 23.05 -28.31
CA LEU A 278 -3.15 22.00 -29.30
C LEU A 278 -1.67 21.80 -29.60
N TYR A 279 -0.93 22.90 -29.75
CA TYR A 279 0.52 22.85 -30.00
C TYR A 279 1.31 22.42 -28.77
N ARG A 280 0.87 22.80 -27.55
CA ARG A 280 1.55 22.51 -26.31
C ARG A 280 1.32 21.12 -25.78
N MET A 281 0.12 20.54 -26.04
CA MET A 281 -0.22 19.23 -25.46
C MET A 281 0.76 18.13 -25.86
N LYS A 282 1.43 18.25 -27.02
CA LYS A 282 2.50 17.33 -27.40
C LYS A 282 3.66 17.31 -26.39
N GLN A 283 3.98 18.46 -25.79
CA GLN A 283 5.08 18.60 -24.82
C GLN A 283 4.61 18.41 -23.36
N ASN A 284 3.37 18.78 -23.07
CA ASN A 284 2.84 18.89 -21.72
C ASN A 284 2.02 17.67 -21.26
N ALA A 285 1.61 16.81 -22.21
CA ALA A 285 0.76 15.65 -21.92
C ALA A 285 1.36 14.70 -20.86
N VAL A 286 2.67 14.46 -20.92
CA VAL A 286 3.39 13.61 -19.96
C VAL A 286 3.35 14.22 -18.56
N GLY A 287 3.58 15.53 -18.43
CA GLY A 287 3.51 16.21 -17.14
C GLY A 287 2.10 16.17 -16.53
N LEU A 288 1.06 16.37 -17.37
CA LEU A 288 -0.34 16.26 -16.92
C LEU A 288 -0.70 14.83 -16.49
N ALA A 289 -0.26 13.82 -17.24
CA ALA A 289 -0.43 12.42 -16.87
C ALA A 289 0.22 12.12 -15.52
N SER A 290 1.44 12.61 -15.29
CA SER A 290 2.14 12.46 -14.00
C SER A 290 1.38 13.12 -12.85
N ILE A 291 0.83 14.32 -13.06
CA ILE A 291 0.00 15.01 -12.07
C ILE A 291 -1.25 14.19 -11.74
N ALA A 292 -1.95 13.70 -12.77
CA ALA A 292 -3.16 12.89 -12.59
C ALA A 292 -2.87 11.59 -11.84
N ILE A 293 -1.80 10.87 -12.20
CA ILE A 293 -1.39 9.61 -11.54
C ILE A 293 -1.03 9.86 -10.07
N LEU A 294 -0.21 10.88 -9.80
CA LEU A 294 0.18 11.21 -8.42
C LEU A 294 -1.01 11.65 -7.57
N ALA A 295 -1.89 12.52 -8.11
CA ALA A 295 -3.08 12.97 -7.40
C ALA A 295 -4.05 11.81 -7.10
N THR A 296 -4.28 10.92 -8.08
CA THR A 296 -5.09 9.71 -7.88
C THR A 296 -4.44 8.79 -6.84
N GLY A 297 -3.11 8.61 -6.91
CA GLY A 297 -2.37 7.84 -5.92
C GLY A 297 -2.55 8.37 -4.49
N VAL A 298 -2.51 9.68 -4.30
CA VAL A 298 -2.79 10.31 -2.99
C VAL A 298 -4.19 10.00 -2.50
N LEU A 299 -5.19 10.19 -3.35
CA LEU A 299 -6.60 9.96 -2.99
C LEU A 299 -6.84 8.50 -2.62
N VAL A 300 -6.37 7.55 -3.43
CA VAL A 300 -6.52 6.12 -3.17
C VAL A 300 -5.81 5.73 -1.89
N MET A 301 -4.56 6.16 -1.71
CA MET A 301 -3.74 5.80 -0.57
C MET A 301 -4.35 6.28 0.75
N ILE A 302 -4.73 7.55 0.83
CA ILE A 302 -5.34 8.12 2.04
C ILE A 302 -6.72 7.50 2.28
N SER A 303 -7.57 7.41 1.26
CA SER A 303 -8.92 6.84 1.41
C SER A 303 -8.87 5.39 1.91
N THR A 304 -8.02 4.55 1.30
CA THR A 304 -7.89 3.13 1.68
C THR A 304 -7.35 2.98 3.10
N THR A 305 -6.27 3.70 3.45
CA THR A 305 -5.65 3.54 4.78
C THR A 305 -6.54 4.11 5.90
N VAL A 306 -7.25 5.20 5.66
CA VAL A 306 -8.25 5.74 6.61
C VAL A 306 -9.40 4.76 6.78
N SER A 307 -9.92 4.17 5.70
CA SER A 307 -11.01 3.19 5.77
C SER A 307 -10.59 1.92 6.53
N LEU A 308 -9.37 1.42 6.31
CA LEU A 308 -8.83 0.28 7.05
C LEU A 308 -8.70 0.59 8.55
N TYR A 309 -8.17 1.74 8.90
CA TYR A 309 -8.01 2.14 10.30
C TYR A 309 -9.36 2.33 10.99
N ALA A 310 -10.32 2.98 10.32
CA ALA A 310 -11.66 3.18 10.86
C ALA A 310 -12.44 1.85 11.00
N GLY A 311 -12.18 0.87 10.13
CA GLY A 311 -12.80 -0.46 10.18
C GLY A 311 -12.10 -1.47 11.09
N ALA A 312 -10.98 -1.11 11.73
CA ALA A 312 -10.19 -2.04 12.54
C ALA A 312 -11.00 -2.65 13.70
N GLU A 313 -11.74 -1.83 14.44
CA GLU A 313 -12.56 -2.29 15.58
C GLU A 313 -13.70 -3.23 15.14
N GLU A 314 -14.35 -2.95 14.02
CA GLU A 314 -15.39 -3.82 13.47
C GLU A 314 -14.82 -5.17 13.01
N THR A 315 -13.62 -5.15 12.43
CA THR A 315 -12.90 -6.36 12.05
C THR A 315 -12.58 -7.22 13.27
N VAL A 316 -12.13 -6.61 14.37
CA VAL A 316 -11.84 -7.33 15.61
C VAL A 316 -13.11 -7.94 16.18
N LYS A 317 -14.19 -7.17 16.33
CA LYS A 317 -15.48 -7.68 16.86
C LYS A 317 -16.05 -8.82 16.03
N ARG A 318 -15.89 -8.76 14.72
CA ARG A 318 -16.38 -9.80 13.81
C ARG A 318 -15.57 -11.09 13.92
N ASN A 319 -14.23 -10.97 14.04
CA ASN A 319 -13.35 -12.13 14.06
C ASN A 319 -13.18 -12.73 15.45
N TYR A 320 -13.42 -11.93 16.50
CA TYR A 320 -13.26 -12.34 17.89
C TYR A 320 -14.52 -12.01 18.70
N PRO A 321 -15.61 -12.79 18.53
CA PRO A 321 -16.86 -12.58 19.29
C PRO A 321 -16.72 -12.85 20.78
N GLN A 322 -15.72 -13.63 21.23
CA GLN A 322 -15.41 -13.92 22.62
C GLN A 322 -14.08 -13.25 23.01
N ASP A 323 -13.86 -13.06 24.31
CA ASP A 323 -12.69 -12.33 24.82
C ASP A 323 -11.39 -13.12 24.76
N TYR A 324 -11.47 -14.46 24.89
CA TYR A 324 -10.31 -15.34 24.90
C TYR A 324 -10.60 -16.67 24.21
N TYR A 325 -9.62 -17.15 23.46
CA TYR A 325 -9.63 -18.46 22.82
C TYR A 325 -8.38 -19.23 23.20
N LEU A 326 -8.55 -20.50 23.59
CA LEU A 326 -7.46 -21.40 23.99
C LEU A 326 -7.60 -22.73 23.26
N SER A 327 -6.56 -23.16 22.56
CA SER A 327 -6.37 -24.54 22.13
C SER A 327 -4.99 -25.04 22.54
N ALA A 328 -4.91 -26.26 22.97
CA ALA A 328 -3.66 -26.90 23.38
C ALA A 328 -3.60 -28.32 22.86
N ARG A 329 -2.47 -28.69 22.26
CA ARG A 329 -2.26 -30.00 21.62
C ARG A 329 -0.88 -30.55 21.93
N TYR A 330 -0.81 -31.81 22.33
CA TYR A 330 0.43 -32.57 22.42
C TYR A 330 0.90 -33.00 21.04
N LEU A 331 2.17 -32.84 20.79
CA LEU A 331 2.83 -33.32 19.59
C LEU A 331 4.04 -34.15 19.96
N GLN A 332 4.17 -35.31 19.33
CA GLN A 332 5.34 -36.19 19.49
C GLN A 332 6.04 -36.31 18.13
N TRP A 333 7.32 -35.99 18.12
CA TRP A 333 8.16 -36.01 16.93
C TRP A 333 9.19 -37.11 16.97
N SER A 334 9.51 -37.71 15.83
CA SER A 334 10.64 -38.63 15.71
C SER A 334 11.97 -37.87 15.71
N ASP A 335 13.07 -38.57 15.90
CA ASP A 335 14.43 -38.03 15.78
C ASP A 335 14.73 -37.46 14.37
N GLU A 336 14.00 -37.92 13.35
CA GLU A 336 14.08 -37.46 11.98
C GLU A 336 13.16 -36.25 11.69
N GLY A 337 12.44 -35.73 12.69
CA GLY A 337 11.53 -34.58 12.57
C GLY A 337 10.20 -34.91 11.93
N GLN A 338 9.76 -36.18 11.94
CA GLN A 338 8.42 -36.57 11.51
C GLN A 338 7.46 -36.55 12.69
N LEU A 339 6.24 -36.04 12.50
CA LEU A 339 5.18 -36.05 13.49
C LEU A 339 4.68 -37.50 13.68
N LEU A 340 4.91 -38.07 14.86
CA LEU A 340 4.51 -39.44 15.21
C LEU A 340 3.10 -39.49 15.78
N HIS A 341 2.77 -38.53 16.66
CA HIS A 341 1.50 -38.48 17.37
C HIS A 341 1.06 -37.04 17.61
N SER A 342 -0.25 -36.82 17.57
CA SER A 342 -0.87 -35.53 17.87
C SER A 342 -2.16 -35.80 18.65
N GLU A 343 -2.28 -35.27 19.85
CA GLU A 343 -3.46 -35.43 20.70
C GLU A 343 -3.86 -34.10 21.35
N ASP A 344 -5.16 -33.81 21.34
CA ASP A 344 -5.67 -32.61 22.01
C ASP A 344 -5.61 -32.76 23.51
N MET A 345 -5.26 -31.68 24.22
CA MET A 345 -5.27 -31.65 25.67
C MET A 345 -6.69 -31.87 26.21
N PRO A 346 -6.86 -32.62 27.30
CA PRO A 346 -8.18 -32.87 27.90
C PRO A 346 -8.91 -31.56 28.22
N ARG A 347 -10.20 -31.52 27.85
CA ARG A 347 -11.08 -30.36 28.06
C ARG A 347 -11.02 -29.83 29.50
N GLU A 348 -11.05 -30.72 30.48
CA GLU A 348 -11.02 -30.33 31.91
C GLU A 348 -9.73 -29.59 32.28
N THR A 349 -8.59 -30.01 31.72
CA THR A 349 -7.30 -29.38 31.99
C THR A 349 -7.26 -27.96 31.38
N MET A 350 -7.75 -27.80 30.15
CA MET A 350 -7.87 -26.50 29.52
C MET A 350 -8.84 -25.56 30.25
N LEU A 351 -9.98 -26.10 30.75
CA LEU A 351 -10.95 -25.33 31.54
C LEU A 351 -10.32 -24.83 32.84
N ARG A 352 -9.66 -25.70 33.59
CA ARG A 352 -8.96 -25.33 34.84
C ARG A 352 -7.89 -24.28 34.61
N ALA A 353 -7.16 -24.38 33.47
CA ALA A 353 -6.15 -23.40 33.12
C ALA A 353 -6.76 -22.00 32.92
N VAL A 354 -7.89 -21.92 32.21
CA VAL A 354 -8.61 -20.65 31.99
C VAL A 354 -9.19 -20.11 33.30
N GLU A 355 -9.78 -20.96 34.12
CA GLU A 355 -10.33 -20.57 35.44
C GLU A 355 -9.25 -20.01 36.38
N GLN A 356 -8.12 -20.70 36.54
CA GLN A 356 -7.03 -20.23 37.37
C GLN A 356 -6.35 -18.98 36.82
N GLY A 357 -6.13 -18.93 35.49
CA GLY A 357 -5.58 -17.75 34.84
C GLY A 357 -6.49 -16.52 35.01
N ALA A 358 -7.81 -16.71 34.93
CA ALA A 358 -8.78 -15.65 35.16
C ALA A 358 -8.76 -15.17 36.62
N GLU A 359 -8.81 -16.08 37.57
CA GLU A 359 -8.76 -15.78 39.03
C GLU A 359 -7.50 -15.01 39.39
N LYS A 360 -6.32 -15.48 38.93
CA LYS A 360 -5.01 -14.85 39.20
C LYS A 360 -4.93 -13.41 38.65
N ASN A 361 -5.64 -13.14 37.55
CA ASN A 361 -5.70 -11.82 36.92
C ASN A 361 -6.93 -10.98 37.32
N GLY A 362 -7.72 -11.43 38.29
CA GLY A 362 -8.89 -10.69 38.78
C GLY A 362 -10.03 -10.56 37.75
N LEU A 363 -10.10 -11.50 36.80
CA LEU A 363 -11.15 -11.59 35.81
C LEU A 363 -12.27 -12.52 36.31
N THR A 364 -13.53 -12.15 36.09
CA THR A 364 -14.68 -13.01 36.38
C THR A 364 -15.18 -13.61 35.06
N ILE A 365 -15.24 -14.93 34.99
CA ILE A 365 -15.78 -15.63 33.81
C ILE A 365 -17.29 -15.38 33.76
N LYS A 366 -17.74 -14.79 32.64
CA LYS A 366 -19.15 -14.55 32.33
C LYS A 366 -19.74 -15.75 31.60
N GLU A 367 -19.00 -16.24 30.63
CA GLU A 367 -19.40 -17.34 29.76
C GLU A 367 -18.16 -18.11 29.36
N ILE A 368 -18.27 -19.44 29.32
CA ILE A 368 -17.24 -20.31 28.82
C ILE A 368 -17.87 -21.41 27.97
N ALA A 369 -17.39 -21.58 26.76
CA ALA A 369 -17.89 -22.55 25.81
C ALA A 369 -16.74 -23.41 25.26
N PHE A 370 -16.98 -24.69 25.15
CA PHE A 370 -16.11 -25.59 24.41
C PHE A 370 -16.55 -25.61 22.96
N GLN A 371 -15.66 -25.31 22.06
CA GLN A 371 -15.92 -25.27 20.61
C GLN A 371 -15.17 -26.40 19.92
N GLU A 372 -15.91 -27.19 19.14
CA GLU A 372 -15.37 -28.23 18.27
C GLU A 372 -15.86 -27.99 16.85
N TYR A 373 -14.93 -27.88 15.91
CA TYR A 373 -15.24 -27.63 14.51
C TYR A 373 -14.22 -28.28 13.59
N LEU A 374 -14.64 -28.54 12.36
CA LEU A 374 -13.81 -29.09 11.31
C LEU A 374 -13.64 -28.03 10.21
N THR A 375 -12.39 -27.73 9.84
CA THR A 375 -12.12 -26.82 8.71
C THR A 375 -11.47 -27.60 7.59
N VAL A 376 -12.10 -27.64 6.42
CA VAL A 376 -11.63 -28.38 5.26
C VAL A 376 -11.43 -27.43 4.07
N SER A 377 -10.36 -27.65 3.33
CA SER A 377 -10.07 -26.95 2.09
C SER A 377 -10.53 -27.76 0.90
N TYR A 378 -11.27 -27.15 0.00
CA TYR A 378 -11.80 -27.74 -1.21
C TYR A 378 -11.37 -26.95 -2.45
N ILE A 379 -11.39 -27.62 -3.59
CA ILE A 379 -11.36 -26.95 -4.90
C ILE A 379 -12.80 -26.87 -5.40
N TYR A 380 -13.24 -25.66 -5.76
CA TYR A 380 -14.55 -25.44 -6.33
C TYR A 380 -14.49 -25.41 -7.85
N GLU A 381 -15.01 -26.44 -8.47
CA GLU A 381 -15.14 -26.56 -9.93
C GLU A 381 -16.50 -27.15 -10.30
N ASN A 382 -17.11 -26.65 -11.37
CA ASN A 382 -18.37 -27.15 -11.92
C ASN A 382 -19.48 -27.36 -10.88
N ASP A 383 -19.63 -26.38 -9.96
CA ASP A 383 -20.62 -26.38 -8.88
C ASP A 383 -20.43 -27.47 -7.80
N THR A 384 -19.27 -28.10 -7.78
CA THR A 384 -18.90 -29.16 -6.82
C THR A 384 -17.65 -28.74 -6.05
N LEU A 385 -17.64 -29.04 -4.77
CA LEU A 385 -16.50 -28.88 -3.86
C LEU A 385 -15.79 -30.22 -3.73
N THR A 386 -14.60 -30.35 -4.30
CA THR A 386 -13.82 -31.60 -4.28
C THR A 386 -12.59 -31.50 -3.42
N CYS A 387 -12.28 -32.55 -2.66
CA CYS A 387 -10.98 -32.74 -2.04
C CYS A 387 -10.02 -33.27 -3.10
N GLU A 388 -9.02 -32.50 -3.48
CA GLU A 388 -8.00 -32.94 -4.44
C GLU A 388 -6.61 -32.72 -3.89
N ARG A 389 -5.72 -33.70 -4.01
CA ARG A 389 -4.29 -33.52 -3.73
C ARG A 389 -3.71 -32.61 -4.79
N VAL A 390 -3.33 -31.44 -4.33
CA VAL A 390 -2.79 -30.41 -5.18
C VAL A 390 -1.35 -30.75 -5.55
N SER A 391 -1.13 -31.20 -6.78
CA SER A 391 0.19 -31.45 -7.36
C SER A 391 0.53 -30.35 -8.34
N GLY A 392 1.63 -29.58 -8.10
CA GLY A 392 2.11 -28.54 -9.01
C GLY A 392 2.46 -27.23 -8.32
N ASN A 393 2.64 -26.15 -9.10
CA ASN A 393 3.00 -24.83 -8.58
C ASN A 393 1.90 -24.27 -7.65
N ALA A 394 2.29 -23.82 -6.47
CA ALA A 394 1.38 -23.29 -5.44
C ALA A 394 0.39 -22.20 -5.96
N ALA A 395 0.77 -21.45 -6.99
CA ALA A 395 -0.07 -20.39 -7.55
C ALA A 395 -1.23 -20.90 -8.44
N ASP A 396 -1.11 -22.07 -9.09
CA ASP A 396 -2.19 -22.66 -9.89
C ASP A 396 -3.19 -23.41 -9.01
N ASN A 397 -2.73 -23.87 -7.86
CA ASN A 397 -3.47 -24.65 -6.90
C ASN A 397 -4.45 -23.83 -6.06
N LEU A 398 -4.34 -22.51 -6.10
CA LEU A 398 -5.25 -21.59 -5.39
C LEU A 398 -6.44 -21.13 -6.23
N LYS A 399 -6.56 -21.62 -7.48
CA LYS A 399 -7.77 -21.41 -8.30
C LYS A 399 -8.92 -22.21 -7.71
N GLY A 400 -9.97 -21.51 -7.28
CA GLY A 400 -11.16 -22.16 -6.74
C GLY A 400 -11.00 -22.69 -5.32
N LEU A 401 -9.89 -22.37 -4.61
CA LEU A 401 -9.73 -22.77 -3.21
C LEU A 401 -10.89 -22.20 -2.39
N SER A 402 -11.69 -23.10 -1.86
CA SER A 402 -12.78 -22.81 -0.95
C SER A 402 -12.49 -23.45 0.39
N VAL A 403 -12.66 -22.71 1.46
CA VAL A 403 -12.49 -23.21 2.83
C VAL A 403 -13.84 -23.23 3.49
N ILE A 404 -14.20 -24.37 4.08
CA ILE A 404 -15.45 -24.53 4.80
C ILE A 404 -15.14 -24.89 6.25
N THR A 405 -15.73 -24.16 7.17
CA THR A 405 -15.74 -24.52 8.59
C THR A 405 -17.09 -25.10 8.94
N TYR A 406 -17.09 -26.34 9.42
CA TYR A 406 -18.29 -27.09 9.79
C TYR A 406 -18.45 -27.13 11.30
N ILE A 407 -19.71 -26.94 11.75
CA ILE A 407 -20.14 -27.17 13.14
C ILE A 407 -21.47 -27.93 13.13
N THR A 408 -21.77 -28.62 14.21
CA THR A 408 -23.09 -29.24 14.40
C THR A 408 -24.15 -28.21 14.77
N GLN A 409 -25.42 -28.50 14.51
CA GLN A 409 -26.54 -27.63 14.93
C GLN A 409 -26.63 -27.50 16.47
N GLU A 410 -26.18 -28.50 17.22
CA GLU A 410 -26.08 -28.43 18.67
C GLU A 410 -25.03 -27.42 19.11
N MET A 411 -23.84 -27.44 18.49
CA MET A 411 -22.78 -26.45 18.71
C MET A 411 -23.25 -25.06 18.33
N TYR A 412 -23.91 -24.89 17.17
CA TYR A 412 -24.46 -23.62 16.73
C TYR A 412 -25.43 -23.04 17.77
N ARG A 413 -26.33 -23.88 18.31
CA ARG A 413 -27.28 -23.49 19.35
C ARG A 413 -26.58 -23.13 20.66
N SER A 414 -25.57 -23.88 21.07
CA SER A 414 -24.80 -23.60 22.30
C SER A 414 -24.04 -22.27 22.25
N LEU A 415 -23.73 -21.78 21.03
CA LEU A 415 -23.09 -20.50 20.78
C LEU A 415 -24.09 -19.34 20.56
N GLY A 416 -25.37 -19.54 20.92
CA GLY A 416 -26.40 -18.51 20.84
C GLY A 416 -27.14 -18.44 19.50
N GLY A 417 -26.91 -19.41 18.61
CA GLY A 417 -27.64 -19.50 17.35
C GLY A 417 -29.08 -20.00 17.51
N GLU A 418 -29.93 -19.71 16.53
CA GLU A 418 -31.32 -20.18 16.51
C GLU A 418 -31.39 -21.69 16.26
N ALA A 419 -32.48 -22.34 16.72
CA ALA A 419 -32.69 -23.77 16.49
C ALA A 419 -33.01 -24.03 14.99
N LEU A 420 -32.12 -24.76 14.29
CA LEU A 420 -32.22 -24.98 12.84
C LEU A 420 -33.01 -26.25 12.44
N ASN A 421 -33.07 -27.27 13.30
CA ASN A 421 -33.75 -28.56 13.08
C ASN A 421 -33.42 -29.17 11.70
N LEU A 422 -32.11 -29.36 11.43
CA LEU A 422 -31.59 -29.90 10.17
C LEU A 422 -31.73 -31.42 10.11
N ALA A 423 -32.16 -31.97 8.97
CA ALA A 423 -32.01 -33.38 8.61
C ALA A 423 -30.57 -33.67 8.15
N LYS A 424 -30.19 -34.95 8.03
CA LYS A 424 -28.81 -35.34 7.70
C LYS A 424 -28.35 -34.88 6.30
N ASP A 425 -29.29 -34.70 5.41
CA ASP A 425 -29.10 -34.21 4.03
C ASP A 425 -29.33 -32.67 3.92
N GLU A 426 -29.65 -32.01 5.03
CA GLU A 426 -29.87 -30.56 5.08
C GLU A 426 -28.70 -29.83 5.78
N ILE A 427 -28.34 -28.67 5.26
CA ILE A 427 -27.31 -27.78 5.83
C ILE A 427 -27.83 -26.35 5.93
N ALA A 428 -27.26 -25.59 6.87
CA ALA A 428 -27.37 -24.14 6.87
C ALA A 428 -26.02 -23.51 6.52
N VAL A 429 -26.00 -22.53 5.64
CA VAL A 429 -24.77 -21.94 5.09
C VAL A 429 -24.66 -20.47 5.49
N CYS A 430 -23.50 -20.05 5.96
CA CYS A 430 -23.11 -18.67 6.13
C CYS A 430 -22.03 -18.30 5.13
N PRO A 431 -22.29 -17.48 4.11
CA PRO A 431 -21.23 -16.93 3.27
C PRO A 431 -20.43 -15.92 4.11
N MET A 432 -19.16 -16.23 4.36
CA MET A 432 -18.27 -15.39 5.16
C MET A 432 -17.59 -14.31 4.33
N ASP A 433 -17.68 -14.39 2.99
CA ASP A 433 -17.18 -13.35 2.09
C ASP A 433 -18.24 -12.24 1.93
N ILE A 434 -17.81 -11.02 2.24
CA ILE A 434 -18.65 -9.78 2.13
C ILE A 434 -19.17 -9.54 0.70
N ARG A 435 -18.52 -10.14 -0.31
CA ARG A 435 -18.88 -9.97 -1.74
C ARG A 435 -19.97 -10.90 -2.22
N GLN A 436 -20.29 -11.95 -1.48
CA GLN A 436 -21.36 -12.88 -1.80
C GLN A 436 -22.60 -12.56 -0.97
N SER A 437 -23.34 -11.54 -1.37
CA SER A 437 -24.69 -11.30 -0.89
C SER A 437 -25.61 -12.35 -1.52
N GLY A 438 -25.91 -13.41 -0.76
CA GLY A 438 -26.90 -14.40 -1.11
C GLY A 438 -26.30 -15.65 -1.80
N PHE A 439 -26.31 -16.74 -1.08
CA PHE A 439 -26.09 -18.05 -1.65
C PHE A 439 -27.46 -18.51 -2.25
N ASP A 440 -27.74 -18.06 -3.46
CA ASP A 440 -29.03 -18.30 -4.16
C ASP A 440 -29.16 -19.73 -4.72
N ARG A 441 -28.48 -20.70 -4.11
CA ARG A 441 -28.51 -22.10 -4.58
C ARG A 441 -29.31 -22.96 -3.63
N PRO A 442 -30.15 -23.86 -4.15
CA PRO A 442 -30.89 -24.79 -3.31
C PRO A 442 -30.05 -25.93 -2.75
N THR A 443 -28.89 -26.24 -3.39
CA THR A 443 -28.05 -27.38 -3.02
C THR A 443 -26.58 -27.02 -3.07
N LEU A 444 -25.76 -27.73 -2.27
CA LEU A 444 -24.31 -27.68 -2.27
C LEU A 444 -23.76 -29.10 -2.35
N THR A 445 -22.97 -29.40 -3.39
CA THR A 445 -22.31 -30.70 -3.55
C THR A 445 -20.91 -30.65 -2.96
N ILE A 446 -20.63 -31.54 -2.01
CA ILE A 446 -19.37 -31.66 -1.28
C ILE A 446 -18.85 -33.07 -1.46
N GLY A 447 -17.78 -33.26 -2.22
CA GLY A 447 -17.31 -34.58 -2.61
C GLY A 447 -18.36 -35.31 -3.45
N GLU A 448 -18.82 -36.47 -2.98
CA GLU A 448 -19.83 -37.27 -3.62
C GLU A 448 -21.26 -36.99 -3.14
N ASP A 449 -21.41 -36.21 -2.06
CA ASP A 449 -22.71 -35.96 -1.43
C ASP A 449 -23.28 -34.61 -1.83
N THR A 450 -24.59 -34.56 -1.99
CA THR A 450 -25.33 -33.31 -2.27
C THR A 450 -26.26 -33.00 -1.10
N TYR A 451 -26.01 -31.86 -0.47
CA TYR A 451 -26.77 -31.35 0.65
C TYR A 451 -27.78 -30.29 0.19
N GLN A 452 -28.97 -30.30 0.79
CA GLN A 452 -29.98 -29.25 0.56
C GLN A 452 -29.70 -28.05 1.50
N ILE A 453 -29.68 -26.85 0.95
CA ILE A 453 -29.52 -25.64 1.75
C ILE A 453 -30.88 -25.22 2.27
N LYS A 454 -31.14 -25.52 3.54
CA LYS A 454 -32.41 -25.19 4.20
C LYS A 454 -32.55 -23.69 4.49
N THR A 455 -31.44 -23.07 4.91
CA THR A 455 -31.41 -21.64 5.25
C THR A 455 -30.01 -21.06 5.14
N THR A 456 -29.97 -19.74 4.95
CA THR A 456 -28.72 -18.96 5.03
C THR A 456 -28.68 -18.21 6.35
N ILE A 457 -27.61 -18.38 7.12
CA ILE A 457 -27.43 -17.69 8.41
C ILE A 457 -26.57 -16.43 8.22
N PRO A 458 -26.92 -15.32 8.88
CA PRO A 458 -26.24 -14.02 8.64
C PRO A 458 -24.87 -13.91 9.32
N LEU A 459 -24.65 -14.70 10.39
CA LEU A 459 -23.42 -14.66 11.17
C LEU A 459 -23.04 -16.07 11.62
N PHE A 460 -21.79 -16.45 11.34
CA PHE A 460 -21.22 -17.70 11.81
C PHE A 460 -20.43 -17.46 13.10
N PRO A 461 -20.70 -18.22 14.18
CA PRO A 461 -20.16 -17.89 15.50
C PRO A 461 -18.70 -18.29 15.71
N ILE A 462 -18.09 -18.93 14.73
CA ILE A 462 -16.70 -19.42 14.81
C ILE A 462 -15.88 -18.81 13.65
N SER A 463 -14.73 -18.23 13.99
CA SER A 463 -13.69 -17.87 13.02
C SER A 463 -12.55 -18.89 13.10
N SER A 464 -12.13 -19.45 11.97
CA SER A 464 -10.98 -20.35 11.89
C SER A 464 -9.66 -19.62 11.72
N GLY A 465 -9.69 -18.31 11.43
CA GLY A 465 -8.51 -17.51 11.09
C GLY A 465 -8.00 -17.71 9.66
N MET A 466 -8.65 -18.55 8.85
CA MET A 466 -8.26 -18.85 7.47
C MET A 466 -9.02 -18.02 6.42
N GLU A 467 -9.88 -17.11 6.85
CA GLU A 467 -10.77 -16.31 6.00
C GLU A 467 -10.01 -15.46 4.98
N ALA A 468 -8.82 -14.99 5.33
CA ALA A 468 -8.00 -14.14 4.47
C ALA A 468 -7.26 -14.92 3.36
N ALA A 469 -7.13 -16.24 3.50
CA ALA A 469 -6.32 -17.07 2.59
C ALA A 469 -7.15 -17.75 1.48
N ALA A 470 -8.47 -17.87 1.66
CA ALA A 470 -9.36 -18.57 0.73
C ALA A 470 -10.00 -17.64 -0.30
N THR A 471 -10.28 -18.17 -1.49
CA THR A 471 -11.07 -17.44 -2.51
C THR A 471 -12.54 -17.36 -2.10
N ASN A 472 -13.04 -18.44 -1.51
CA ASN A 472 -14.39 -18.52 -0.95
C ASN A 472 -14.29 -19.12 0.46
N TYR A 473 -14.97 -18.51 1.41
CA TYR A 473 -15.02 -18.99 2.78
C TYR A 473 -16.47 -19.11 3.25
N TYR A 474 -16.83 -20.30 3.73
CA TYR A 474 -18.18 -20.61 4.19
C TYR A 474 -18.15 -21.17 5.61
N GLY A 475 -19.09 -20.75 6.43
CA GLY A 475 -19.49 -21.47 7.64
C GLY A 475 -20.67 -22.36 7.29
N VAL A 476 -20.61 -23.64 7.65
CA VAL A 476 -21.66 -24.61 7.39
C VAL A 476 -22.09 -25.27 8.69
N VAL A 477 -23.38 -25.26 8.95
CA VAL A 477 -23.97 -25.98 10.08
C VAL A 477 -24.57 -27.27 9.55
N VAL A 478 -24.14 -28.40 10.12
CA VAL A 478 -24.63 -29.74 9.79
C VAL A 478 -25.53 -30.30 10.89
N ALA A 479 -26.28 -31.35 10.57
CA ALA A 479 -27.29 -31.92 11.49
C ALA A 479 -26.67 -32.46 12.79
N ASP A 480 -25.68 -33.33 12.71
CA ASP A 480 -25.11 -34.02 13.85
C ASP A 480 -23.64 -34.43 13.63
N GLU A 481 -23.03 -35.04 14.66
CA GLU A 481 -21.66 -35.52 14.59
C GLU A 481 -21.45 -36.62 13.55
N SER A 482 -22.48 -37.38 13.18
CA SER A 482 -22.34 -38.45 12.16
C SER A 482 -22.06 -37.87 10.75
N VAL A 483 -22.70 -36.72 10.43
CA VAL A 483 -22.45 -35.99 9.19
C VAL A 483 -21.04 -35.37 9.22
N LEU A 484 -20.64 -34.81 10.36
CA LEU A 484 -19.33 -34.21 10.54
C LEU A 484 -18.19 -35.26 10.41
N ALA A 485 -18.39 -36.45 11.00
CA ALA A 485 -17.45 -37.57 10.88
C ALA A 485 -17.34 -38.09 9.43
N HIS A 486 -18.47 -38.13 8.70
CA HIS A 486 -18.48 -38.50 7.30
C HIS A 486 -17.66 -37.53 6.44
N LEU A 487 -17.82 -36.25 6.63
CA LEU A 487 -17.02 -35.21 5.94
C LEU A 487 -15.53 -35.30 6.29
N TYR A 488 -15.22 -35.63 7.55
CA TYR A 488 -13.84 -35.90 7.98
C TYR A 488 -13.25 -37.13 7.26
N ASP A 489 -13.98 -38.21 7.18
CA ASP A 489 -13.52 -39.44 6.53
C ASP A 489 -13.31 -39.28 5.02
N GLN A 490 -14.17 -38.50 4.35
CA GLN A 490 -13.99 -38.14 2.95
C GLN A 490 -12.67 -37.41 2.69
N GLN A 491 -12.35 -36.36 3.48
CA GLN A 491 -11.09 -35.68 3.31
C GLN A 491 -9.89 -36.56 3.66
N LYS A 492 -10.02 -37.44 4.67
CA LYS A 492 -8.94 -38.32 5.10
C LYS A 492 -8.59 -39.38 4.03
N GLN A 493 -9.57 -39.85 3.27
CA GLN A 493 -9.32 -40.75 2.13
C GLN A 493 -8.46 -40.09 1.05
N VAL A 494 -8.61 -38.77 0.84
CA VAL A 494 -7.87 -38.02 -0.18
C VAL A 494 -6.52 -37.55 0.34
N TYR A 495 -6.49 -36.93 1.53
CA TYR A 495 -5.30 -36.26 2.06
C TYR A 495 -4.44 -37.20 2.93
N GLY A 496 -4.98 -38.32 3.43
CA GLY A 496 -4.28 -39.21 4.36
C GLY A 496 -3.89 -38.51 5.65
N ASP A 497 -2.62 -38.60 6.03
CA ASP A 497 -2.09 -37.94 7.25
C ASP A 497 -2.04 -36.42 7.17
N ALA A 498 -2.23 -35.84 5.98
CA ALA A 498 -2.32 -34.38 5.79
C ALA A 498 -3.77 -33.86 5.88
N ALA A 499 -4.73 -34.71 6.23
CA ALA A 499 -6.11 -34.31 6.46
C ALA A 499 -6.20 -33.33 7.63
N SER A 500 -7.11 -32.36 7.53
CA SER A 500 -7.38 -31.43 8.63
C SER A 500 -8.08 -32.18 9.77
N ASP A 501 -7.53 -32.09 10.97
CA ASP A 501 -8.16 -32.59 12.18
C ASP A 501 -9.23 -31.67 12.72
N TYR A 502 -10.06 -32.19 13.61
CA TYR A 502 -10.95 -31.37 14.44
C TYR A 502 -10.14 -30.34 15.22
N THR A 503 -10.61 -29.13 15.20
CA THR A 503 -10.09 -28.08 16.06
C THR A 503 -10.94 -27.99 17.32
N ARG A 504 -10.34 -28.26 18.46
CA ARG A 504 -10.97 -28.15 19.78
C ARG A 504 -10.38 -26.98 20.51
N ARG A 505 -11.24 -26.07 20.97
CA ARG A 505 -10.80 -24.90 21.71
C ARG A 505 -11.82 -24.50 22.77
N ILE A 506 -11.34 -23.81 23.80
CA ILE A 506 -12.16 -23.10 24.75
C ILE A 506 -12.31 -21.66 24.29
N ALA A 507 -13.53 -21.14 24.35
CA ALA A 507 -13.83 -19.74 24.15
C ALA A 507 -14.44 -19.19 25.46
N ALA A 508 -13.88 -18.11 25.98
CA ALA A 508 -14.33 -17.51 27.23
C ALA A 508 -14.57 -16.01 27.08
N SER A 509 -15.65 -15.53 27.74
CA SER A 509 -15.94 -14.12 27.91
C SER A 509 -15.82 -13.74 29.37
N PHE A 510 -15.26 -12.57 29.65
CA PHE A 510 -15.00 -12.09 30.99
C PHE A 510 -15.82 -10.86 31.35
N ALA A 511 -16.17 -10.74 32.62
CA ALA A 511 -16.71 -9.52 33.22
C ALA A 511 -15.65 -8.92 34.14
N GLY A 512 -15.48 -7.60 34.11
CA GLY A 512 -14.54 -6.92 35.02
C GLY A 512 -14.07 -5.56 34.49
N ARG A 513 -13.73 -4.66 35.40
CA ARG A 513 -13.07 -3.39 35.08
C ARG A 513 -11.59 -3.65 34.88
N GLY A 514 -11.05 -3.39 33.69
CA GLY A 514 -9.61 -3.40 33.44
C GLY A 514 -9.14 -4.44 32.44
N ALA A 515 -10.03 -5.09 31.71
CA ALA A 515 -9.67 -5.92 30.58
C ALA A 515 -9.00 -5.05 29.49
N ASN A 516 -7.67 -5.07 29.46
CA ASN A 516 -6.82 -4.39 28.50
C ASN A 516 -5.74 -5.36 28.00
N GLY A 517 -4.91 -4.93 27.05
CA GLY A 517 -3.87 -5.77 26.48
C GLY A 517 -2.89 -6.35 27.50
N ASP A 518 -2.54 -5.61 28.56
CA ASP A 518 -1.61 -6.07 29.61
C ASP A 518 -2.20 -7.20 30.45
N VAL A 519 -3.50 -7.12 30.75
CA VAL A 519 -4.22 -8.20 31.43
C VAL A 519 -4.34 -9.42 30.51
N GLY A 520 -4.56 -9.19 29.22
CA GLY A 520 -4.58 -10.25 28.21
C GLY A 520 -3.25 -11.03 28.15
N GLU A 521 -2.11 -10.35 28.09
CA GLU A 521 -0.79 -11.02 28.11
C GLU A 521 -0.52 -11.81 29.38
N LYS A 522 -0.91 -11.24 30.52
CA LYS A 522 -0.76 -11.94 31.79
C LYS A 522 -1.62 -13.20 31.83
N LEU A 523 -2.87 -13.09 31.36
CA LEU A 523 -3.77 -14.24 31.25
C LEU A 523 -3.18 -15.32 30.34
N GLU A 524 -2.73 -14.95 29.13
CA GLU A 524 -2.13 -15.90 28.18
C GLU A 524 -0.92 -16.60 28.80
N ARG A 525 -0.03 -15.85 29.41
CA ARG A 525 1.17 -16.38 30.06
C ARG A 525 0.85 -17.31 31.25
N ASP A 526 -0.07 -16.90 32.13
CA ASP A 526 -0.43 -17.70 33.30
C ASP A 526 -1.15 -18.99 32.88
N VAL A 527 -1.98 -18.95 31.85
CA VAL A 527 -2.62 -20.13 31.25
C VAL A 527 -1.58 -21.05 30.61
N GLU A 528 -0.63 -20.49 29.86
CA GLU A 528 0.45 -21.25 29.22
C GLU A 528 1.35 -21.94 30.24
N GLU A 529 1.71 -21.25 31.33
CA GLU A 529 2.51 -21.80 32.45
C GLU A 529 1.80 -22.98 33.09
N TYR A 530 0.51 -22.80 33.42
CA TYR A 530 -0.30 -23.89 34.00
C TYR A 530 -0.40 -25.09 33.06
N LEU A 531 -0.62 -24.89 31.78
CA LEU A 531 -0.74 -25.97 30.82
C LEU A 531 0.57 -26.72 30.61
N LYS A 532 1.71 -26.02 30.63
CA LYS A 532 3.04 -26.65 30.59
C LYS A 532 3.33 -27.50 31.83
N GLU A 533 3.00 -27.00 33.01
CA GLU A 533 3.14 -27.75 34.26
C GLU A 533 2.22 -28.99 34.28
N ALA A 534 0.99 -28.86 33.79
CA ALA A 534 0.05 -29.98 33.72
C ALA A 534 0.45 -31.02 32.67
N ALA A 535 1.08 -30.59 31.56
CA ALA A 535 1.49 -31.47 30.47
C ALA A 535 2.76 -32.27 30.82
N PHE A 536 3.72 -31.63 31.48
CA PHE A 536 5.04 -32.19 31.74
C PHE A 536 5.40 -32.11 33.24
N PRO A 537 4.71 -32.86 34.10
CA PRO A 537 4.87 -32.75 35.55
C PRO A 537 6.23 -33.18 36.06
N GLN A 538 6.99 -33.97 35.31
CA GLN A 538 8.33 -34.43 35.71
C GLN A 538 9.45 -33.80 34.88
N GLN A 539 9.43 -33.99 33.60
CA GLN A 539 10.30 -33.32 32.61
C GLN A 539 9.77 -33.66 31.18
N GLN A 540 9.92 -32.73 30.25
CA GLN A 540 9.59 -32.95 28.86
C GLN A 540 10.58 -33.94 28.24
N GLU A 541 10.09 -35.02 27.64
CA GLU A 541 10.95 -35.97 26.93
C GLU A 541 11.43 -35.45 25.59
N PRO A 542 12.60 -35.87 25.08
CA PRO A 542 13.03 -35.51 23.72
C PRO A 542 12.00 -35.94 22.68
N GLY A 543 11.64 -35.00 21.80
CA GLY A 543 10.62 -35.21 20.78
C GLY A 543 9.18 -34.86 21.17
N GLU A 544 8.90 -34.63 22.46
CA GLU A 544 7.59 -34.13 22.89
C GLU A 544 7.53 -32.63 22.85
N SER A 545 6.40 -32.09 22.39
CA SER A 545 6.11 -30.65 22.41
C SER A 545 4.63 -30.39 22.68
N LEU A 546 4.37 -29.27 23.36
CA LEU A 546 3.03 -28.78 23.59
C LEU A 546 2.82 -27.51 22.77
N VAL A 547 1.89 -27.55 21.85
CA VAL A 547 1.49 -26.36 21.08
C VAL A 547 0.27 -25.75 21.76
N ILE A 548 0.48 -24.59 22.37
CA ILE A 548 -0.57 -23.78 22.98
C ILE A 548 -0.84 -22.60 22.07
N ARG A 549 -2.10 -22.38 21.74
CA ARG A 549 -2.57 -21.20 21.01
C ARG A 549 -3.61 -20.50 21.87
N GLY A 550 -3.15 -19.51 22.63
CA GLY A 550 -3.98 -18.57 23.36
C GLY A 550 -4.07 -17.25 22.59
N ASN A 551 -5.28 -16.76 22.36
CA ASN A 551 -5.49 -15.47 21.73
C ASN A 551 -6.56 -14.69 22.49
N THR A 552 -6.21 -13.51 22.97
CA THR A 552 -7.16 -12.58 23.56
C THR A 552 -7.67 -11.56 22.54
N VAL A 553 -8.92 -11.16 22.67
CA VAL A 553 -9.50 -10.07 21.86
C VAL A 553 -8.71 -8.77 22.04
N TRP A 554 -8.16 -8.55 23.22
CA TRP A 554 -7.35 -7.35 23.52
C TRP A 554 -6.03 -7.36 22.74
N GLY A 555 -5.30 -8.49 22.73
CA GLY A 555 -4.08 -8.67 21.94
C GLY A 555 -4.36 -8.58 20.43
N ALA A 556 -5.45 -9.19 19.98
CA ALA A 556 -5.89 -9.08 18.59
C ALA A 556 -6.24 -7.64 18.20
N ARG A 557 -6.97 -6.91 19.06
CA ARG A 557 -7.30 -5.50 18.86
C ARG A 557 -6.05 -4.63 18.73
N GLU A 558 -5.10 -4.79 19.63
CA GLU A 558 -3.82 -4.09 19.59
C GLU A 558 -3.05 -4.39 18.30
N SER A 559 -2.95 -5.65 17.91
CA SER A 559 -2.26 -6.08 16.69
C SER A 559 -2.92 -5.52 15.43
N VAL A 560 -4.25 -5.61 15.30
CA VAL A 560 -4.99 -5.07 14.15
C VAL A 560 -4.91 -3.55 14.11
N THR A 561 -5.06 -2.88 15.27
CA THR A 561 -4.94 -1.41 15.36
C THR A 561 -3.52 -0.96 15.02
N ALA A 562 -2.49 -1.67 15.49
CA ALA A 562 -1.11 -1.37 15.18
C ALA A 562 -0.81 -1.54 13.68
N MET A 563 -1.28 -2.62 13.09
CA MET A 563 -1.13 -2.87 11.64
C MET A 563 -1.81 -1.76 10.82
N CYS A 564 -3.07 -1.48 11.10
CA CYS A 564 -3.84 -0.44 10.39
C CYS A 564 -3.28 0.97 10.66
N GLY A 565 -2.81 1.25 11.87
CA GLY A 565 -2.17 2.51 12.25
C GLY A 565 -0.84 2.74 11.55
N ALA A 566 -0.01 1.71 11.43
CA ALA A 566 1.25 1.78 10.68
C ALA A 566 1.02 2.01 9.17
N LEU A 567 -0.01 1.36 8.60
CA LEU A 567 -0.43 1.60 7.20
C LEU A 567 -0.98 3.01 7.01
N LEU A 568 -1.79 3.50 7.93
CA LEU A 568 -2.34 4.87 7.89
C LEU A 568 -1.21 5.91 7.97
N PHE A 569 -0.27 5.73 8.88
CA PHE A 569 0.89 6.59 8.98
C PHE A 569 1.70 6.63 7.68
N LEU A 570 2.00 5.45 7.11
CA LEU A 570 2.70 5.36 5.84
C LEU A 570 1.91 6.02 4.71
N GLY A 571 0.60 5.80 4.65
CA GLY A 571 -0.30 6.42 3.67
C GLY A 571 -0.30 7.95 3.76
N ILE A 572 -0.35 8.52 4.96
CA ILE A 572 -0.26 9.96 5.19
C ILE A 572 1.10 10.50 4.70
N ILE A 573 2.20 9.88 5.10
CA ILE A 573 3.54 10.33 4.75
C ILE A 573 3.79 10.25 3.24
N LEU A 574 3.50 9.12 2.61
CA LEU A 574 3.66 8.98 1.15
C LEU A 574 2.67 9.87 0.39
N GLY A 575 1.45 10.03 0.91
CA GLY A 575 0.45 10.95 0.37
C GLY A 575 0.95 12.40 0.37
N LEU A 576 1.54 12.86 1.47
CA LEU A 576 2.15 14.20 1.55
C LEU A 576 3.29 14.37 0.54
N VAL A 577 4.14 13.36 0.36
CA VAL A 577 5.23 13.41 -0.64
C VAL A 577 4.68 13.47 -2.06
N CYS A 578 3.69 12.65 -2.40
CA CYS A 578 3.06 12.67 -3.71
C CYS A 578 2.31 14.00 -3.97
N LEU A 579 1.64 14.56 -2.95
CA LEU A 579 1.02 15.88 -3.03
C LEU A 579 2.07 16.95 -3.29
N PHE A 580 3.16 16.94 -2.53
CA PHE A 580 4.28 17.86 -2.71
C PHE A 580 4.90 17.74 -4.10
N ALA A 581 5.11 16.51 -4.58
CA ALA A 581 5.57 16.22 -5.93
C ALA A 581 4.63 16.81 -7.00
N THR A 582 3.33 16.64 -6.82
CA THR A 582 2.30 17.18 -7.71
C THR A 582 2.39 18.71 -7.77
N VAL A 583 2.46 19.38 -6.61
CA VAL A 583 2.60 20.84 -6.53
C VAL A 583 3.86 21.32 -7.24
N LEU A 584 4.98 20.60 -7.08
CA LEU A 584 6.24 20.94 -7.75
C LEU A 584 6.15 20.78 -9.27
N ILE A 585 5.57 19.68 -9.75
CA ILE A 585 5.41 19.45 -11.19
C ILE A 585 4.53 20.56 -11.77
N VAL A 586 3.41 20.91 -11.11
CA VAL A 586 2.53 22.01 -11.50
C VAL A 586 3.31 23.34 -11.52
N TYR A 587 4.06 23.64 -10.48
CA TYR A 587 4.85 24.87 -10.37
C TYR A 587 5.86 25.02 -11.52
N TYR A 588 6.69 23.99 -11.73
CA TYR A 588 7.70 24.02 -12.81
C TYR A 588 7.05 24.10 -14.20
N LYS A 589 5.94 23.43 -14.39
CA LYS A 589 5.17 23.48 -15.62
C LYS A 589 4.64 24.88 -15.89
N GLN A 590 3.99 25.51 -14.88
CA GLN A 590 3.44 26.85 -15.02
C GLN A 590 4.52 27.90 -15.33
N ILE A 591 5.69 27.80 -14.69
CA ILE A 591 6.82 28.69 -14.98
C ILE A 591 7.29 28.50 -16.43
N SER A 592 7.45 27.24 -16.90
CA SER A 592 7.88 26.97 -18.28
C SER A 592 6.92 27.56 -19.28
N GLU A 593 5.63 27.30 -19.10
CA GLU A 593 4.57 27.81 -19.98
C GLU A 593 4.53 29.35 -19.98
N GLY A 594 4.67 29.97 -18.82
CA GLY A 594 4.69 31.42 -18.69
C GLY A 594 5.84 32.08 -19.46
N TYR A 595 7.02 31.46 -19.49
CA TYR A 595 8.15 31.98 -20.28
C TYR A 595 7.93 31.81 -21.80
N GLU A 596 7.45 30.68 -22.25
CA GLU A 596 7.18 30.39 -23.65
C GLU A 596 6.04 31.30 -24.19
N ASP A 597 5.03 31.57 -23.38
CA ASP A 597 3.87 32.39 -23.75
C ASP A 597 4.12 33.88 -23.77
N ARG A 598 5.08 34.34 -23.00
CA ARG A 598 5.37 35.78 -22.92
C ARG A 598 5.56 36.41 -24.29
N VAL A 599 6.32 35.75 -25.14
CA VAL A 599 6.58 36.23 -26.51
C VAL A 599 5.30 36.19 -27.38
N ARG A 600 4.51 35.12 -27.28
CA ARG A 600 3.26 34.97 -28.02
C ARG A 600 2.22 36.01 -27.61
N PHE A 601 2.02 36.26 -26.32
CA PHE A 601 1.10 37.28 -25.85
C PHE A 601 1.57 38.71 -26.15
N GLN A 602 2.87 38.95 -26.17
CA GLN A 602 3.40 40.24 -26.63
C GLN A 602 3.08 40.49 -28.11
N ILE A 603 3.16 39.45 -28.96
CA ILE A 603 2.77 39.55 -30.37
C ILE A 603 1.24 39.79 -30.48
N MET A 604 0.42 39.04 -29.73
CA MET A 604 -1.03 39.24 -29.74
C MET A 604 -1.44 40.64 -29.26
N GLN A 605 -0.76 41.21 -28.29
CA GLN A 605 -0.98 42.60 -27.86
C GLN A 605 -0.62 43.61 -28.95
N LYS A 606 0.45 43.36 -29.70
CA LYS A 606 0.81 44.22 -30.86
C LYS A 606 -0.21 44.13 -32.00
N VAL A 607 -0.94 43.02 -32.14
CA VAL A 607 -2.02 42.81 -33.11
C VAL A 607 -3.38 43.37 -32.61
N GLY A 608 -3.42 43.95 -31.37
CA GLY A 608 -4.62 44.65 -30.90
C GLY A 608 -5.34 43.96 -29.70
N MET A 609 -4.78 42.91 -29.14
CA MET A 609 -5.39 42.25 -27.96
C MET A 609 -5.16 43.07 -26.69
N SER A 610 -6.22 43.38 -25.97
CA SER A 610 -6.14 44.14 -24.73
C SER A 610 -5.53 43.33 -23.58
N ARG A 611 -4.96 43.97 -22.56
CA ARG A 611 -4.42 43.32 -21.36
C ARG A 611 -5.47 42.48 -20.59
N ARG A 612 -6.75 42.90 -20.62
CA ARG A 612 -7.86 42.16 -20.00
C ARG A 612 -8.15 40.86 -20.76
N GLU A 613 -8.14 40.89 -22.06
CA GLU A 613 -8.34 39.70 -22.91
C GLU A 613 -7.20 38.70 -22.78
N VAL A 614 -5.94 39.19 -22.69
CA VAL A 614 -4.77 38.35 -22.40
C VAL A 614 -4.93 37.63 -21.07
N LYS A 615 -5.31 38.36 -20.01
CA LYS A 615 -5.52 37.74 -18.68
C LYS A 615 -6.67 36.72 -18.68
N SER A 616 -7.76 37.03 -19.36
CA SER A 616 -8.90 36.11 -19.50
C SER A 616 -8.51 34.84 -20.27
N THR A 617 -7.70 34.97 -21.32
CA THR A 617 -7.21 33.85 -22.12
C THR A 617 -6.28 32.96 -21.32
N ILE A 618 -5.35 33.53 -20.53
CA ILE A 618 -4.47 32.77 -19.64
C ILE A 618 -5.29 31.99 -18.62
N ASN A 619 -6.26 32.64 -17.95
CA ASN A 619 -7.12 31.97 -16.99
C ASN A 619 -7.92 30.81 -17.63
N SER A 620 -8.47 31.05 -18.83
CA SER A 620 -9.18 30.01 -19.59
C SER A 620 -8.27 28.84 -19.99
N GLN A 621 -7.02 29.11 -20.33
CA GLN A 621 -6.04 28.06 -20.63
C GLN A 621 -5.69 27.22 -19.42
N VAL A 622 -5.45 27.88 -18.27
CA VAL A 622 -5.15 27.19 -17.00
C VAL A 622 -6.32 26.30 -16.59
N LEU A 623 -7.56 26.82 -16.60
CA LEU A 623 -8.77 26.07 -16.25
C LEU A 623 -9.05 24.89 -17.20
N LEU A 624 -8.68 25.00 -18.47
CA LEU A 624 -8.88 23.93 -19.46
C LEU A 624 -7.85 22.80 -19.32
N VAL A 625 -6.68 23.11 -18.75
CA VAL A 625 -5.57 22.17 -18.57
C VAL A 625 -5.71 21.40 -17.25
N PHE A 626 -6.18 22.06 -16.18
CA PHE A 626 -6.38 21.49 -14.86
C PHE A 626 -7.85 21.24 -14.54
#